data_46e6a38521ca4aad3bf769e94adfec12
#
_entry.id   46e6a38521ca4aad3bf769e94adfec12
#
_cell.length_a   1.000
_cell.length_b   1.000
_cell.length_c   1.000
_cell.angle_alpha   90.00
_cell.angle_beta   90.00
_cell.angle_gamma   90.00
#
_symmetry.space_group_name_H-M   'P 1'
#
loop_
_entity.id
_entity.type
_entity.pdbx_description
1 polymer ?
#
loop_
_entity_poly.entity_id
_entity_poly.type
_entity_poly.pdbx_seq_one_letter_code
_entity_poly.pdbx_strand_id
1 'polypeptide(L)'
;MEGREGTLYFQIIHGRVARQINTGYRLFPSEWDGCMSEIILPVSGDARRSLLLALKERMEKDIRRLESIIAGLERSGGTYPAGRVVELFHNPPPEDSHNFMAFGKRLVEELERVGKKRTAERYTTVLNSFTHFRGRDGDIPLEDIGSTLMLEYEAWLKDKGICPNSTSYYMRNLRAVYNRAVDRELTVQRSPFKHVYTGIDKTVKRAVPLKAVRMIRDLDLRLSPGMEYARDMFMLSFYTRGMSFVDIAYLKKADLKSGVLTYRRRKTGRRLSIKWEKPMQEILDRYGHLSLIHISEPTRHAQIS
;
A
#
# COMPACT_ATOMS: atom_id res chain seq x y z
N MET A 1 40.70 -14.46 -38.57
CA MET A 1 40.32 -13.44 -37.56
C MET A 1 40.83 -13.83 -36.18
N GLU A 2 42.05 -14.28 -36.10
CA GLU A 2 42.75 -14.62 -34.86
C GLU A 2 43.30 -13.32 -34.28
N GLY A 3 42.75 -12.83 -33.16
CA GLY A 3 43.32 -11.68 -32.45
C GLY A 3 42.33 -10.60 -31.99
N ARG A 4 41.00 -10.72 -32.22
CA ARG A 4 40.02 -9.81 -31.67
C ARG A 4 39.08 -10.51 -30.68
N GLU A 5 38.84 -9.85 -29.56
CA GLU A 5 37.83 -10.32 -28.59
C GLU A 5 36.42 -10.28 -29.20
N GLY A 6 35.69 -11.38 -29.04
CA GLY A 6 34.25 -11.46 -29.34
C GLY A 6 33.42 -11.14 -28.12
N THR A 7 32.16 -10.76 -28.34
CA THR A 7 31.17 -10.54 -27.25
C THR A 7 30.35 -11.79 -27.04
N LEU A 8 30.19 -12.22 -25.77
CA LEU A 8 29.35 -13.34 -25.39
C LEU A 8 27.89 -12.89 -25.25
N TYR A 9 26.97 -13.74 -25.69
CA TYR A 9 25.53 -13.50 -25.57
C TYR A 9 24.86 -14.71 -24.90
N PHE A 10 23.89 -14.48 -24.02
CA PHE A 10 22.96 -15.53 -23.63
C PHE A 10 21.82 -15.58 -24.67
N GLN A 11 21.48 -16.78 -25.10
CA GLN A 11 20.37 -17.01 -26.00
C GLN A 11 19.23 -17.70 -25.25
N ILE A 12 18.06 -17.05 -25.24
CA ILE A 12 16.84 -17.56 -24.61
C ILE A 12 15.88 -17.96 -25.73
N ILE A 13 15.46 -19.22 -25.73
CA ILE A 13 14.49 -19.76 -26.69
C ILE A 13 13.26 -20.18 -25.92
N HIS A 14 12.13 -19.54 -26.18
CA HIS A 14 10.84 -19.90 -25.59
C HIS A 14 9.70 -19.67 -26.61
N GLY A 15 8.78 -20.65 -26.73
CA GLY A 15 7.66 -20.56 -27.67
C GLY A 15 8.09 -20.39 -29.14
N ARG A 16 9.21 -21.02 -29.56
CA ARG A 16 9.84 -20.88 -30.90
C ARG A 16 10.39 -19.49 -31.21
N VAL A 17 10.48 -18.62 -30.22
CA VAL A 17 11.08 -17.28 -30.38
C VAL A 17 12.41 -17.25 -29.65
N ALA A 18 13.49 -16.87 -30.36
CA ALA A 18 14.81 -16.67 -29.81
C ALA A 18 15.02 -15.19 -29.46
N ARG A 19 15.62 -14.91 -28.33
CA ARG A 19 16.07 -13.57 -27.89
C ARG A 19 17.50 -13.69 -27.36
N GLN A 20 18.30 -12.65 -27.58
CA GLN A 20 19.67 -12.56 -27.11
C GLN A 20 19.82 -11.48 -26.05
N ILE A 21 20.59 -11.77 -25.02
CA ILE A 21 21.01 -10.85 -23.99
C ILE A 21 22.50 -10.58 -24.21
N ASN A 22 22.85 -9.32 -24.44
CA ASN A 22 24.25 -8.93 -24.49
C ASN A 22 24.81 -8.91 -23.07
N THR A 23 25.82 -9.74 -22.81
CA THR A 23 26.45 -9.84 -21.49
C THR A 23 27.50 -8.74 -21.25
N GLY A 24 28.00 -8.14 -22.32
CA GLY A 24 29.17 -7.25 -22.28
C GLY A 24 30.50 -7.98 -22.03
N TYR A 25 30.49 -9.32 -21.88
CA TYR A 25 31.70 -10.11 -21.66
C TYR A 25 32.47 -10.27 -22.97
N ARG A 26 33.76 -9.97 -22.93
CA ARG A 26 34.65 -10.06 -24.07
C ARG A 26 35.68 -11.14 -23.83
N LEU A 27 35.79 -12.08 -24.78
CA LEU A 27 36.70 -13.24 -24.77
C LEU A 27 37.36 -13.41 -26.13
N PHE A 28 38.57 -13.91 -26.11
CA PHE A 28 39.18 -14.41 -27.34
C PHE A 28 38.56 -15.76 -27.73
N PRO A 29 38.48 -16.11 -29.02
CA PRO A 29 37.97 -17.40 -29.46
C PRO A 29 38.63 -18.61 -28.79
N SER A 30 39.92 -18.50 -28.48
CA SER A 30 40.69 -19.53 -27.78
C SER A 30 40.35 -19.71 -26.28
N GLU A 31 39.63 -18.75 -25.69
CA GLU A 31 39.20 -18.74 -24.27
C GLU A 31 37.77 -19.26 -24.08
N TRP A 32 37.12 -19.69 -25.15
CA TRP A 32 35.76 -20.16 -25.13
C TRP A 32 35.59 -21.54 -25.73
N ASP A 33 35.05 -22.48 -24.94
CA ASP A 33 34.62 -23.78 -25.44
C ASP A 33 33.14 -23.68 -25.88
N GLY A 34 32.92 -23.65 -27.20
CA GLY A 34 31.57 -23.58 -27.76
C GLY A 34 30.74 -24.84 -27.58
N CYS A 35 31.38 -26.02 -27.36
CA CYS A 35 30.68 -27.28 -27.14
C CYS A 35 30.18 -27.41 -25.70
N MET A 36 31.03 -27.04 -24.74
CA MET A 36 30.71 -27.11 -23.31
C MET A 36 30.09 -25.81 -22.80
N SER A 37 30.08 -24.73 -23.61
CA SER A 37 29.63 -23.40 -23.22
C SER A 37 30.35 -22.88 -21.97
N GLU A 38 31.67 -23.09 -21.89
CA GLU A 38 32.49 -22.72 -20.75
C GLU A 38 33.70 -21.87 -21.14
N ILE A 39 34.19 -21.11 -20.14
CA ILE A 39 35.41 -20.31 -20.26
C ILE A 39 36.62 -21.24 -20.02
N ILE A 40 37.54 -21.30 -20.97
CA ILE A 40 38.81 -22.06 -20.88
C ILE A 40 39.79 -21.21 -20.09
N LEU A 41 40.29 -21.75 -18.98
CA LEU A 41 41.28 -21.08 -18.14
C LEU A 41 42.71 -21.49 -18.55
N PRO A 42 43.63 -20.53 -18.77
CA PRO A 42 45.03 -20.84 -19.04
C PRO A 42 45.73 -21.49 -17.84
N VAL A 43 46.71 -22.35 -18.11
CA VAL A 43 47.41 -23.19 -17.09
C VAL A 43 48.34 -22.34 -16.19
N SER A 44 48.89 -21.22 -16.66
CA SER A 44 49.82 -20.36 -15.92
C SER A 44 49.17 -19.11 -15.33
N GLY A 45 49.70 -18.64 -14.17
CA GLY A 45 49.16 -17.58 -13.33
C GLY A 45 49.38 -16.18 -13.88
N ASP A 46 48.66 -15.84 -14.93
CA ASP A 46 48.71 -14.57 -15.62
C ASP A 46 47.54 -13.63 -15.16
N ALA A 47 47.74 -12.32 -15.29
CA ALA A 47 46.67 -11.33 -15.03
C ALA A 47 45.40 -11.68 -15.83
N ARG A 48 45.53 -12.25 -17.02
CA ARG A 48 44.42 -12.70 -17.85
C ARG A 48 43.63 -13.85 -17.19
N ARG A 49 44.32 -14.78 -16.50
CA ARG A 49 43.65 -15.86 -15.75
C ARG A 49 42.74 -15.33 -14.64
N SER A 50 43.20 -14.33 -13.89
CA SER A 50 42.40 -13.69 -12.83
C SER A 50 41.16 -12.99 -13.40
N LEU A 51 41.27 -12.34 -14.56
CA LEU A 51 40.18 -11.74 -15.28
C LEU A 51 39.18 -12.81 -15.77
N LEU A 52 39.63 -13.89 -16.35
CA LEU A 52 38.76 -14.99 -16.82
C LEU A 52 38.04 -15.70 -15.68
N LEU A 53 38.70 -15.89 -14.52
CA LEU A 53 38.05 -16.41 -13.31
C LEU A 53 36.92 -15.48 -12.85
N ALA A 54 37.17 -14.17 -12.77
CA ALA A 54 36.13 -13.18 -12.40
C ALA A 54 34.99 -13.15 -13.42
N LEU A 55 35.27 -13.29 -14.70
CA LEU A 55 34.26 -13.44 -15.74
C LEU A 55 33.43 -14.70 -15.60
N LYS A 56 34.08 -15.85 -15.30
CA LYS A 56 33.41 -17.14 -15.05
C LYS A 56 32.45 -17.03 -13.88
N GLU A 57 32.87 -16.48 -12.76
CA GLU A 57 32.01 -16.26 -11.58
C GLU A 57 30.80 -15.34 -11.89
N ARG A 58 31.03 -14.26 -12.66
CA ARG A 58 29.96 -13.36 -13.09
C ARG A 58 28.97 -14.07 -14.02
N MET A 59 29.47 -14.84 -14.97
CA MET A 59 28.64 -15.60 -15.91
C MET A 59 27.78 -16.62 -15.16
N GLU A 60 28.35 -17.37 -14.21
CA GLU A 60 27.60 -18.30 -13.37
C GLU A 60 26.53 -17.61 -12.51
N LYS A 61 26.83 -16.42 -11.99
CA LYS A 61 25.84 -15.60 -11.27
C LYS A 61 24.69 -15.16 -12.18
N ASP A 62 25.00 -14.74 -13.40
CA ASP A 62 23.99 -14.32 -14.37
C ASP A 62 23.13 -15.49 -14.85
N ILE A 63 23.73 -16.68 -15.03
CA ILE A 63 22.99 -17.90 -15.38
C ILE A 63 22.02 -18.28 -14.26
N ARG A 64 22.47 -18.33 -13.01
CA ARG A 64 21.59 -18.60 -11.84
C ARG A 64 20.44 -17.59 -11.75
N ARG A 65 20.71 -16.33 -12.08
CA ARG A 65 19.69 -15.29 -12.13
C ARG A 65 18.66 -15.52 -13.24
N LEU A 66 19.10 -15.91 -14.44
CA LEU A 66 18.21 -16.26 -15.55
C LEU A 66 17.34 -17.46 -15.20
N GLU A 67 17.91 -18.50 -14.61
CA GLU A 67 17.19 -19.70 -14.14
C GLU A 67 16.12 -19.33 -13.11
N SER A 68 16.45 -18.45 -12.17
CA SER A 68 15.50 -17.95 -11.16
C SER A 68 14.33 -17.16 -11.79
N ILE A 69 14.61 -16.31 -12.79
CA ILE A 69 13.59 -15.58 -13.55
C ILE A 69 12.67 -16.54 -14.28
N ILE A 70 13.24 -17.51 -15.00
CA ILE A 70 12.49 -18.52 -15.77
C ILE A 70 11.61 -19.35 -14.82
N ALA A 71 12.20 -19.89 -13.75
CA ALA A 71 11.45 -20.64 -12.73
C ALA A 71 10.32 -19.83 -12.09
N GLY A 72 10.52 -18.52 -11.87
CA GLY A 72 9.49 -17.61 -11.40
C GLY A 72 8.33 -17.46 -12.38
N LEU A 73 8.64 -17.28 -13.67
CA LEU A 73 7.64 -17.16 -14.73
C LEU A 73 6.87 -18.47 -14.95
N GLU A 74 7.54 -19.62 -14.90
CA GLU A 74 6.92 -20.95 -15.02
C GLU A 74 5.98 -21.25 -13.85
N ARG A 75 6.38 -20.92 -12.62
CA ARG A 75 5.53 -21.04 -11.43
C ARG A 75 4.29 -20.15 -11.50
N SER A 76 4.33 -19.04 -12.22
CA SER A 76 3.17 -18.17 -12.41
C SER A 76 2.05 -18.80 -13.26
N GLY A 77 2.32 -19.93 -13.93
CA GLY A 77 1.32 -20.72 -14.69
C GLY A 77 0.80 -20.05 -15.95
N GLY A 78 1.33 -18.87 -16.32
CA GLY A 78 0.97 -18.14 -17.53
C GLY A 78 1.92 -18.42 -18.69
N THR A 79 1.46 -18.25 -19.93
CA THR A 79 2.36 -18.18 -21.10
C THR A 79 3.08 -16.84 -21.08
N TYR A 80 4.39 -16.87 -21.20
CA TYR A 80 5.21 -15.66 -21.27
C TYR A 80 6.07 -15.63 -22.55
N PRO A 81 6.27 -14.46 -23.16
CA PRO A 81 7.17 -14.33 -24.31
C PRO A 81 8.64 -14.31 -23.85
N ALA A 82 9.56 -14.84 -24.70
CA ALA A 82 11.00 -14.79 -24.43
C ALA A 82 11.52 -13.38 -24.11
N GLY A 83 10.90 -12.32 -24.66
CA GLY A 83 11.23 -10.92 -24.37
C GLY A 83 11.00 -10.53 -22.91
N ARG A 84 10.07 -11.17 -22.19
CA ARG A 84 9.82 -10.89 -20.76
C ARG A 84 11.00 -11.32 -19.88
N VAL A 85 11.67 -12.43 -20.23
CA VAL A 85 12.88 -12.87 -19.54
C VAL A 85 14.00 -11.83 -19.72
N VAL A 86 14.17 -11.33 -20.96
CA VAL A 86 15.17 -10.30 -21.27
C VAL A 86 14.90 -9.01 -20.49
N GLU A 87 13.65 -8.58 -20.44
CA GLU A 87 13.23 -7.39 -19.68
C GLU A 87 13.54 -7.51 -18.20
N LEU A 88 13.15 -8.63 -17.56
CA LEU A 88 13.41 -8.90 -16.14
C LEU A 88 14.91 -9.08 -15.83
N PHE A 89 15.69 -9.54 -16.81
CA PHE A 89 17.14 -9.63 -16.65
C PHE A 89 17.80 -8.24 -16.65
N HIS A 90 17.41 -7.35 -17.55
CA HIS A 90 17.96 -5.99 -17.60
C HIS A 90 17.41 -5.07 -16.52
N ASN A 91 16.14 -5.21 -16.19
CA ASN A 91 15.43 -4.40 -15.20
C ASN A 91 14.88 -5.32 -14.08
N PRO A 92 15.76 -5.86 -13.21
CA PRO A 92 15.28 -6.68 -12.13
C PRO A 92 14.37 -5.85 -11.22
N PRO A 93 13.24 -6.41 -10.78
CA PRO A 93 12.56 -5.83 -9.64
C PRO A 93 13.56 -5.75 -8.47
N PRO A 94 13.52 -4.71 -7.63
CA PRO A 94 14.38 -4.60 -6.45
C PRO A 94 14.37 -5.92 -5.66
N GLU A 95 15.51 -6.36 -5.13
CA GLU A 95 15.64 -7.65 -4.41
C GLU A 95 14.56 -7.83 -3.33
N ASP A 96 14.18 -6.74 -2.66
CA ASP A 96 13.09 -6.72 -1.68
C ASP A 96 11.68 -6.71 -2.30
N SER A 97 11.53 -6.69 -3.65
CA SER A 97 10.19 -6.60 -4.26
C SER A 97 9.36 -7.86 -4.08
N HIS A 98 9.99 -9.00 -3.84
CA HIS A 98 9.34 -10.27 -3.62
C HIS A 98 8.93 -10.51 -2.16
N ASN A 99 9.36 -9.65 -1.23
CA ASN A 99 8.98 -9.72 0.17
C ASN A 99 7.76 -8.86 0.45
N PHE A 100 6.83 -9.39 1.23
CA PHE A 100 5.51 -8.80 1.44
C PHE A 100 5.55 -7.45 2.15
N MET A 101 6.31 -7.34 3.25
CA MET A 101 6.37 -6.09 4.01
C MET A 101 7.18 -5.01 3.28
N ALA A 102 8.28 -5.39 2.64
CA ALA A 102 9.06 -4.48 1.81
C ALA A 102 8.24 -3.96 0.62
N PHE A 103 7.49 -4.83 -0.06
CA PHE A 103 6.53 -4.44 -1.09
C PHE A 103 5.46 -3.48 -0.54
N GLY A 104 4.89 -3.82 0.61
CA GLY A 104 3.86 -3.00 1.27
C GLY A 104 4.36 -1.60 1.63
N LYS A 105 5.59 -1.46 2.13
CA LYS A 105 6.22 -0.16 2.44
C LYS A 105 6.37 0.70 1.19
N ARG A 106 6.89 0.15 0.09
CA ARG A 106 6.98 0.88 -1.19
C ARG A 106 5.62 1.32 -1.70
N LEU A 107 4.60 0.46 -1.57
CA LEU A 107 3.23 0.81 -1.94
C LEU A 107 2.69 1.98 -1.10
N VAL A 108 3.04 2.05 0.18
CA VAL A 108 2.70 3.18 1.06
C VAL A 108 3.34 4.47 0.54
N GLU A 109 4.65 4.45 0.25
CA GLU A 109 5.38 5.61 -0.29
C GLU A 109 4.78 6.12 -1.62
N GLU A 110 4.42 5.19 -2.52
CA GLU A 110 3.75 5.53 -3.78
C GLU A 110 2.39 6.22 -3.53
N LEU A 111 1.60 5.70 -2.57
CA LEU A 111 0.30 6.27 -2.22
C LEU A 111 0.43 7.66 -1.60
N GLU A 112 1.44 7.89 -0.79
CA GLU A 112 1.75 9.22 -0.22
C GLU A 112 2.13 10.21 -1.32
N ARG A 113 2.99 9.79 -2.26
CA ARG A 113 3.43 10.60 -3.39
C ARG A 113 2.27 11.05 -4.29
N VAL A 114 1.27 10.19 -4.50
CA VAL A 114 0.05 10.53 -5.25
C VAL A 114 -1.06 11.16 -4.39
N GLY A 115 -0.75 11.54 -3.14
CA GLY A 115 -1.68 12.25 -2.26
C GLY A 115 -2.77 11.39 -1.61
N LYS A 116 -2.72 10.06 -1.73
CA LYS A 116 -3.69 9.13 -1.12
C LYS A 116 -3.34 8.83 0.35
N LYS A 117 -3.04 9.87 1.14
CA LYS A 117 -2.53 9.79 2.52
C LYS A 117 -3.33 8.85 3.41
N ARG A 118 -4.68 8.93 3.42
CA ARG A 118 -5.51 8.06 4.27
C ARG A 118 -5.42 6.57 3.90
N THR A 119 -5.14 6.23 2.64
CA THR A 119 -4.94 4.83 2.24
C THR A 119 -3.54 4.38 2.65
N ALA A 120 -2.54 5.24 2.51
CA ALA A 120 -1.18 5.01 3.00
C ALA A 120 -1.17 4.73 4.51
N GLU A 121 -1.79 5.58 5.33
CA GLU A 121 -1.92 5.41 6.78
C GLU A 121 -2.56 4.06 7.16
N ARG A 122 -3.60 3.63 6.43
CA ARG A 122 -4.25 2.32 6.66
C ARG A 122 -3.30 1.16 6.38
N TYR A 123 -2.57 1.23 5.26
CA TYR A 123 -1.63 0.18 4.90
C TYR A 123 -0.46 0.14 5.89
N THR A 124 0.07 1.30 6.29
CA THR A 124 1.09 1.40 7.35
C THR A 124 0.63 0.75 8.65
N THR A 125 -0.60 1.06 9.09
CA THR A 125 -1.17 0.48 10.32
C THR A 125 -1.21 -1.05 10.25
N VAL A 126 -1.70 -1.62 9.15
CA VAL A 126 -1.85 -3.09 9.05
C VAL A 126 -0.51 -3.79 8.83
N LEU A 127 0.40 -3.18 8.09
CA LEU A 127 1.76 -3.71 7.90
C LEU A 127 2.53 -3.71 9.22
N ASN A 128 2.45 -2.65 10.02
CA ASN A 128 3.08 -2.59 11.34
C ASN A 128 2.52 -3.67 12.28
N SER A 129 1.21 -3.89 12.27
CA SER A 129 0.59 -4.96 13.07
C SER A 129 1.07 -6.34 12.61
N PHE A 130 1.14 -6.58 11.30
CA PHE A 130 1.63 -7.83 10.74
C PHE A 130 3.12 -8.04 11.02
N THR A 131 3.95 -7.00 10.90
CA THR A 131 5.35 -7.03 11.31
C THR A 131 5.52 -7.41 12.79
N HIS A 132 4.65 -6.86 13.67
CA HIS A 132 4.67 -7.19 15.09
C HIS A 132 4.27 -8.65 15.37
N PHE A 133 3.31 -9.19 14.62
CA PHE A 133 2.94 -10.60 14.67
C PHE A 133 4.11 -11.49 14.24
N ARG A 134 4.79 -11.16 13.15
CA ARG A 134 5.96 -11.91 12.66
C ARG A 134 7.17 -11.85 13.61
N GLY A 135 7.33 -10.76 14.34
CA GLY A 135 8.38 -10.60 15.35
C GLY A 135 9.78 -10.89 14.79
N ARG A 136 10.45 -11.93 15.31
CA ARG A 136 11.82 -12.33 14.91
C ARG A 136 11.90 -13.03 13.55
N ASP A 137 10.78 -13.56 13.04
CA ASP A 137 10.76 -14.24 11.73
C ASP A 137 10.97 -13.28 10.55
N GLY A 138 10.90 -11.97 10.80
CA GLY A 138 11.18 -10.94 9.81
C GLY A 138 10.16 -10.84 8.68
N ASP A 139 10.61 -10.33 7.54
CA ASP A 139 9.79 -10.23 6.32
C ASP A 139 9.57 -11.63 5.72
N ILE A 140 8.56 -11.75 4.86
CA ILE A 140 8.16 -13.03 4.27
C ILE A 140 8.04 -12.88 2.75
N PRO A 141 8.51 -13.87 1.96
CA PRO A 141 8.26 -13.90 0.52
C PRO A 141 6.76 -13.85 0.20
N LEU A 142 6.39 -13.13 -0.86
CA LEU A 142 5.01 -13.03 -1.32
C LEU A 142 4.38 -14.39 -1.65
N GLU A 143 5.20 -15.35 -2.10
CA GLU A 143 4.77 -16.71 -2.42
C GLU A 143 4.43 -17.54 -1.19
N ASP A 144 4.97 -17.19 0.00
CA ASP A 144 4.73 -17.88 1.26
C ASP A 144 3.53 -17.31 2.03
N ILE A 145 2.89 -16.27 1.52
CA ILE A 145 1.62 -15.77 2.05
C ILE A 145 0.51 -16.78 1.75
N GLY A 146 0.29 -17.68 2.70
CA GLY A 146 -0.70 -18.75 2.60
C GLY A 146 -1.87 -18.59 3.55
N SER A 147 -2.90 -19.45 3.37
CA SER A 147 -4.12 -19.42 4.22
C SER A 147 -3.81 -19.75 5.68
N THR A 148 -2.88 -20.66 5.95
CA THR A 148 -2.48 -21.05 7.31
C THR A 148 -1.92 -19.84 8.06
N LEU A 149 -0.98 -19.12 7.46
CA LEU A 149 -0.39 -17.92 8.04
C LEU A 149 -1.44 -16.84 8.35
N MET A 150 -2.43 -16.67 7.46
CA MET A 150 -3.50 -15.69 7.67
C MET A 150 -4.45 -16.10 8.79
N LEU A 151 -4.72 -17.41 8.96
CA LEU A 151 -5.48 -17.94 10.09
C LEU A 151 -4.72 -17.77 11.42
N GLU A 152 -3.43 -18.02 11.44
CA GLU A 152 -2.56 -17.78 12.62
C GLU A 152 -2.55 -16.30 13.01
N TYR A 153 -2.44 -15.40 12.04
CA TYR A 153 -2.51 -13.97 12.30
C TYR A 153 -3.89 -13.55 12.81
N GLU A 154 -4.96 -14.12 12.28
CA GLU A 154 -6.32 -13.88 12.79
C GLU A 154 -6.47 -14.33 14.25
N ALA A 155 -5.97 -15.53 14.60
CA ALA A 155 -5.97 -16.05 15.96
C ALA A 155 -5.16 -15.12 16.88
N TRP A 156 -3.98 -14.71 16.48
CA TRP A 156 -3.14 -13.77 17.23
C TRP A 156 -3.84 -12.42 17.50
N LEU A 157 -4.56 -11.87 16.51
CA LEU A 157 -5.35 -10.65 16.71
C LEU A 157 -6.47 -10.86 17.75
N LYS A 158 -7.15 -12.02 17.72
CA LYS A 158 -8.21 -12.38 18.69
C LYS A 158 -7.64 -12.53 20.10
N ASP A 159 -6.49 -13.18 20.24
CA ASP A 159 -5.80 -13.34 21.52
C ASP A 159 -5.36 -12.00 22.13
N LYS A 160 -5.07 -11.02 21.30
CA LYS A 160 -4.82 -9.62 21.72
C LYS A 160 -6.10 -8.85 22.07
N GLY A 161 -7.27 -9.48 22.04
CA GLY A 161 -8.56 -8.85 22.35
C GLY A 161 -9.08 -7.93 21.25
N ILE A 162 -8.56 -8.04 20.03
CA ILE A 162 -9.02 -7.21 18.90
C ILE A 162 -10.42 -7.65 18.48
N CYS A 163 -11.36 -6.69 18.44
CA CYS A 163 -12.75 -6.97 18.08
C CYS A 163 -12.91 -7.41 16.60
N PRO A 164 -13.98 -8.20 16.26
CA PRO A 164 -14.16 -8.78 14.94
C PRO A 164 -14.11 -7.77 13.77
N ASN A 165 -14.70 -6.58 13.94
CA ASN A 165 -14.65 -5.55 12.91
C ASN A 165 -13.25 -4.99 12.67
N SER A 166 -12.42 -4.90 13.71
CA SER A 166 -11.02 -4.50 13.59
C SER A 166 -10.18 -5.62 12.97
N THR A 167 -10.39 -6.88 13.36
CA THR A 167 -9.75 -8.04 12.71
C THR A 167 -10.06 -8.06 11.22
N SER A 168 -11.34 -7.91 10.85
CA SER A 168 -11.76 -7.79 9.46
C SER A 168 -11.10 -6.59 8.74
N TYR A 169 -10.89 -5.46 9.42
CA TYR A 169 -10.17 -4.32 8.86
C TYR A 169 -8.72 -4.68 8.52
N TYR A 170 -8.00 -5.37 9.41
CA TYR A 170 -6.64 -5.84 9.16
C TYR A 170 -6.61 -6.78 7.97
N MET A 171 -7.45 -7.82 7.96
CA MET A 171 -7.49 -8.81 6.87
C MET A 171 -7.82 -8.20 5.51
N ARG A 172 -8.80 -7.30 5.43
CA ARG A 172 -9.18 -6.63 4.17
C ARG A 172 -8.07 -5.76 3.61
N ASN A 173 -7.34 -5.04 4.47
CA ASN A 173 -6.27 -4.17 3.99
C ASN A 173 -5.02 -4.98 3.60
N LEU A 174 -4.63 -6.03 4.34
CA LEU A 174 -3.56 -6.94 3.92
C LEU A 174 -3.90 -7.65 2.61
N ARG A 175 -5.17 -8.12 2.44
CA ARG A 175 -5.65 -8.67 1.17
C ARG A 175 -5.51 -7.66 0.03
N ALA A 176 -5.80 -6.38 0.27
CA ALA A 176 -5.65 -5.35 -0.75
C ALA A 176 -4.18 -5.12 -1.13
N VAL A 177 -3.24 -5.20 -0.17
CA VAL A 177 -1.80 -5.14 -0.44
C VAL A 177 -1.35 -6.36 -1.25
N TYR A 178 -1.76 -7.57 -0.83
CA TYR A 178 -1.44 -8.82 -1.53
C TYR A 178 -1.95 -8.82 -2.98
N ASN A 179 -3.22 -8.43 -3.20
CA ASN A 179 -3.80 -8.37 -4.53
C ASN A 179 -3.05 -7.38 -5.44
N ARG A 180 -2.51 -6.28 -4.90
CA ARG A 180 -1.67 -5.38 -5.69
C ARG A 180 -0.31 -5.98 -6.08
N ALA A 181 0.21 -6.91 -5.28
CA ALA A 181 1.39 -7.68 -5.67
C ALA A 181 1.04 -8.67 -6.79
N VAL A 182 -0.12 -9.31 -6.72
CA VAL A 182 -0.65 -10.16 -7.80
C VAL A 182 -0.88 -9.36 -9.09
N ASP A 183 -1.52 -8.19 -8.99
CA ASP A 183 -1.76 -7.29 -10.14
C ASP A 183 -0.46 -6.82 -10.82
N ARG A 184 0.66 -6.80 -10.06
CA ARG A 184 2.00 -6.47 -10.56
C ARG A 184 2.82 -7.70 -10.97
N GLU A 185 2.19 -8.87 -11.01
CA GLU A 185 2.84 -10.14 -11.38
C GLU A 185 4.04 -10.53 -10.49
N LEU A 186 4.10 -10.03 -9.25
CA LEU A 186 5.13 -10.39 -8.28
C LEU A 186 4.86 -11.72 -7.58
N THR A 187 3.64 -12.19 -7.62
CA THR A 187 3.20 -13.51 -7.10
C THR A 187 1.91 -13.93 -7.80
N VAL A 188 1.57 -15.22 -7.69
CA VAL A 188 0.32 -15.77 -8.22
C VAL A 188 -0.79 -15.69 -7.18
N GLN A 189 -2.05 -15.57 -7.64
CA GLN A 189 -3.21 -15.54 -6.75
C GLN A 189 -3.47 -16.92 -6.12
N ARG A 190 -3.18 -17.06 -4.83
CA ARG A 190 -3.43 -18.27 -4.02
C ARG A 190 -4.61 -18.13 -3.05
N SER A 191 -5.31 -16.99 -3.11
CA SER A 191 -6.46 -16.67 -2.25
C SER A 191 -6.23 -16.88 -0.75
N PRO A 192 -5.12 -16.36 -0.15
CA PRO A 192 -4.74 -16.65 1.23
C PRO A 192 -5.75 -16.14 2.26
N PHE A 193 -6.60 -15.20 1.89
CA PHE A 193 -7.62 -14.59 2.76
C PHE A 193 -9.01 -15.24 2.62
N LYS A 194 -9.12 -16.42 1.97
CA LYS A 194 -10.42 -17.09 1.73
C LYS A 194 -11.09 -17.54 3.03
N HIS A 195 -10.31 -17.97 4.01
CA HIS A 195 -10.81 -18.61 5.22
C HIS A 195 -10.80 -17.71 6.46
N VAL A 196 -10.29 -16.47 6.36
CA VAL A 196 -10.29 -15.51 7.46
C VAL A 196 -11.51 -14.59 7.41
N TYR A 197 -11.88 -14.05 8.56
CA TYR A 197 -13.02 -13.15 8.67
C TYR A 197 -12.75 -11.79 8.00
N THR A 198 -13.51 -11.50 6.96
CA THR A 198 -13.48 -10.21 6.24
C THR A 198 -14.84 -9.51 6.19
N GLY A 199 -15.78 -9.99 6.98
CA GLY A 199 -17.14 -9.46 7.10
C GLY A 199 -17.24 -8.17 7.89
N ILE A 200 -18.47 -7.77 8.17
CA ILE A 200 -18.81 -6.65 9.04
C ILE A 200 -19.78 -7.14 10.08
N ASP A 201 -19.36 -7.15 11.33
CA ASP A 201 -20.19 -7.49 12.45
C ASP A 201 -21.18 -6.36 12.77
N LYS A 202 -22.38 -6.75 13.16
CA LYS A 202 -23.40 -5.78 13.58
C LYS A 202 -22.96 -5.14 14.90
N THR A 203 -22.78 -3.85 14.88
CA THR A 203 -22.51 -3.08 16.12
C THR A 203 -23.80 -2.53 16.67
N VAL A 204 -23.90 -2.47 18.00
CA VAL A 204 -25.01 -1.78 18.68
C VAL A 204 -24.98 -0.31 18.27
N LYS A 205 -26.04 0.15 17.64
CA LYS A 205 -26.15 1.55 17.26
C LYS A 205 -26.40 2.37 18.53
N ARG A 206 -25.50 3.29 18.83
CA ARG A 206 -25.60 4.20 19.98
C ARG A 206 -26.45 5.44 19.61
N ALA A 207 -27.61 5.23 18.98
CA ALA A 207 -28.54 6.30 18.72
C ALA A 207 -29.17 6.76 20.04
N VAL A 208 -29.14 8.06 20.29
CA VAL A 208 -29.78 8.66 21.44
C VAL A 208 -31.18 9.18 21.07
N PRO A 209 -32.16 9.12 21.99
CA PRO A 209 -33.50 9.65 21.71
C PRO A 209 -33.47 11.18 21.54
N LEU A 210 -34.43 11.72 20.81
CA LEU A 210 -34.53 13.16 20.55
C LEU A 210 -34.58 13.98 21.84
N LYS A 211 -35.16 13.42 22.93
CA LYS A 211 -35.17 14.02 24.26
C LYS A 211 -33.76 14.35 24.75
N ALA A 212 -32.81 13.40 24.59
CA ALA A 212 -31.44 13.64 24.98
C ALA A 212 -30.76 14.71 24.13
N VAL A 213 -31.06 14.78 22.82
CA VAL A 213 -30.54 15.84 21.94
C VAL A 213 -31.04 17.21 22.39
N ARG A 214 -32.35 17.30 22.78
CA ARG A 214 -32.92 18.55 23.33
C ARG A 214 -32.25 18.93 24.65
N MET A 215 -32.01 17.98 25.54
CA MET A 215 -31.30 18.24 26.80
C MET A 215 -29.90 18.79 26.55
N ILE A 216 -29.16 18.21 25.60
CA ILE A 216 -27.82 18.71 25.21
C ILE A 216 -27.93 20.16 24.68
N ARG A 217 -28.90 20.45 23.83
CA ARG A 217 -29.14 21.79 23.29
C ARG A 217 -29.34 22.83 24.39
N ASP A 218 -30.14 22.45 25.41
CA ASP A 218 -30.61 23.35 26.45
C ASP A 218 -29.68 23.47 27.68
N LEU A 219 -28.46 22.83 27.61
CA LEU A 219 -27.45 22.94 28.65
C LEU A 219 -26.95 24.39 28.78
N ASP A 220 -26.94 24.91 30.01
CA ASP A 220 -26.25 26.14 30.34
C ASP A 220 -24.74 25.89 30.50
N LEU A 221 -23.98 26.35 29.55
CA LEU A 221 -22.52 26.13 29.48
C LEU A 221 -21.73 27.44 29.46
N ARG A 222 -22.34 28.56 29.89
CA ARG A 222 -21.73 29.90 29.88
C ARG A 222 -20.41 29.96 30.63
N LEU A 223 -20.23 29.13 31.66
CA LEU A 223 -19.00 29.07 32.46
C LEU A 223 -17.93 28.13 31.85
N SER A 224 -18.23 27.48 30.71
CA SER A 224 -17.34 26.53 30.07
C SER A 224 -17.31 26.70 28.54
N PRO A 225 -16.60 27.71 28.04
CA PRO A 225 -16.64 28.09 26.61
C PRO A 225 -16.29 26.93 25.66
N GLY A 226 -15.38 26.05 26.05
CA GLY A 226 -15.00 24.88 25.26
C GLY A 226 -16.13 23.86 25.13
N MET A 227 -16.88 23.63 26.20
CA MET A 227 -18.08 22.76 26.19
C MET A 227 -19.22 23.38 25.42
N GLU A 228 -19.40 24.70 25.53
CA GLU A 228 -20.37 25.46 24.77
C GLU A 228 -20.12 25.32 23.26
N TYR A 229 -18.87 25.51 22.83
CA TYR A 229 -18.47 25.29 21.45
C TYR A 229 -18.71 23.85 21.00
N ALA A 230 -18.32 22.85 21.80
CA ALA A 230 -18.54 21.43 21.48
C ALA A 230 -20.04 21.10 21.31
N ARG A 231 -20.90 21.60 22.20
CA ARG A 231 -22.38 21.53 22.10
C ARG A 231 -22.86 22.14 20.78
N ASP A 232 -22.42 23.32 20.47
CA ASP A 232 -22.87 24.04 19.29
C ASP A 232 -22.43 23.38 17.99
N MET A 233 -21.22 22.87 17.94
CA MET A 233 -20.76 22.06 16.79
C MET A 233 -21.54 20.75 16.66
N PHE A 234 -21.85 20.08 17.77
CA PHE A 234 -22.70 18.88 17.76
C PHE A 234 -24.10 19.23 17.23
N MET A 235 -24.72 20.34 17.72
CA MET A 235 -26.03 20.78 17.27
C MET A 235 -26.02 21.21 15.80
N LEU A 236 -24.98 21.90 15.33
CA LEU A 236 -24.82 22.24 13.92
C LEU A 236 -24.73 20.97 13.04
N SER A 237 -23.95 19.97 13.48
CA SER A 237 -23.90 18.66 12.82
C SER A 237 -25.28 17.99 12.77
N PHE A 238 -26.01 18.01 13.86
CA PHE A 238 -27.37 17.45 13.95
C PHE A 238 -28.32 18.15 12.97
N TYR A 239 -28.40 19.49 13.00
CA TYR A 239 -29.27 20.28 12.12
C TYR A 239 -28.89 20.12 10.64
N THR A 240 -27.62 19.97 10.33
CA THR A 240 -27.11 19.67 8.97
C THR A 240 -27.18 18.18 8.60
N ARG A 241 -28.06 17.40 9.26
CA ARG A 241 -28.36 15.99 8.98
C ARG A 241 -27.14 15.06 9.09
N GLY A 242 -26.29 15.30 10.09
CA GLY A 242 -25.11 14.50 10.34
C GLY A 242 -23.92 14.86 9.45
N MET A 243 -23.75 16.14 9.16
CA MET A 243 -22.54 16.63 8.51
C MET A 243 -21.33 16.32 9.40
N SER A 244 -20.26 15.80 8.83
CA SER A 244 -19.05 15.50 9.61
C SER A 244 -18.36 16.80 10.06
N PHE A 245 -17.69 16.76 11.22
CA PHE A 245 -16.94 17.93 11.71
C PHE A 245 -15.87 18.41 10.72
N VAL A 246 -15.26 17.47 9.96
CA VAL A 246 -14.33 17.82 8.88
C VAL A 246 -15.05 18.62 7.78
N ASP A 247 -16.27 18.23 7.39
CA ASP A 247 -17.03 18.96 6.37
C ASP A 247 -17.45 20.33 6.90
N ILE A 248 -17.88 20.44 8.18
CA ILE A 248 -18.20 21.72 8.85
C ILE A 248 -16.97 22.64 8.83
N ALA A 249 -15.80 22.15 9.20
CA ALA A 249 -14.56 22.93 9.25
C ALA A 249 -14.11 23.51 7.89
N TYR A 250 -14.57 22.91 6.78
CA TYR A 250 -14.26 23.37 5.43
C TYR A 250 -15.39 24.10 4.73
N LEU A 251 -16.52 24.40 5.44
CA LEU A 251 -17.59 25.18 4.90
C LEU A 251 -17.13 26.63 4.63
N LYS A 252 -17.59 27.16 3.51
CA LYS A 252 -17.36 28.57 3.12
C LYS A 252 -18.66 29.32 3.09
N LYS A 253 -18.63 30.64 3.34
CA LYS A 253 -19.82 31.52 3.19
C LYS A 253 -20.44 31.42 1.80
N ALA A 254 -19.61 31.17 0.77
CA ALA A 254 -20.06 31.00 -0.62
C ALA A 254 -20.86 29.70 -0.85
N ASP A 255 -20.79 28.73 0.07
CA ASP A 255 -21.55 27.47 -0.02
C ASP A 255 -23.04 27.66 0.39
N LEU A 256 -23.37 28.78 1.08
CA LEU A 256 -24.70 29.15 1.45
C LEU A 256 -25.24 30.20 0.47
N LYS A 257 -26.22 29.82 -0.35
CA LYS A 257 -26.87 30.69 -1.33
C LYS A 257 -28.39 30.55 -1.27
N SER A 258 -29.11 31.64 -1.26
CA SER A 258 -30.58 31.64 -1.30
C SER A 258 -31.24 30.70 -0.27
N GLY A 259 -30.70 30.66 0.96
CA GLY A 259 -31.24 29.81 2.02
C GLY A 259 -30.96 28.31 1.84
N VAL A 260 -30.05 27.94 0.96
CA VAL A 260 -29.61 26.53 0.75
C VAL A 260 -28.10 26.42 0.90
N LEU A 261 -27.68 25.57 1.83
CA LEU A 261 -26.28 25.16 1.98
C LEU A 261 -25.97 24.05 1.01
N THR A 262 -25.02 24.24 0.09
CA THR A 262 -24.59 23.24 -0.86
C THR A 262 -23.11 23.02 -0.72
N TYR A 263 -22.71 21.78 -0.36
CA TYR A 263 -21.31 21.43 -0.17
C TYR A 263 -20.97 20.05 -0.79
N ARG A 264 -19.69 19.80 -1.01
CA ARG A 264 -19.19 18.51 -1.46
C ARG A 264 -18.57 17.75 -0.30
N ARG A 265 -19.17 16.61 0.05
CA ARG A 265 -18.68 15.75 1.14
C ARG A 265 -17.26 15.27 0.88
N ARG A 266 -16.31 15.60 1.74
CA ARG A 266 -14.88 15.28 1.55
C ARG A 266 -14.59 13.78 1.50
N LYS A 267 -15.34 12.98 2.28
CA LYS A 267 -15.16 11.52 2.33
C LYS A 267 -15.54 10.84 1.01
N THR A 268 -16.56 11.29 0.31
CA THR A 268 -17.17 10.59 -0.82
C THR A 268 -17.23 11.40 -2.11
N GLY A 269 -16.90 12.69 -2.07
CA GLY A 269 -17.04 13.61 -3.19
C GLY A 269 -18.48 13.92 -3.58
N ARG A 270 -19.49 13.37 -2.87
CA ARG A 270 -20.91 13.58 -3.18
C ARG A 270 -21.31 15.02 -2.84
N ARG A 271 -22.02 15.67 -3.76
CA ARG A 271 -22.66 16.97 -3.53
C ARG A 271 -23.93 16.77 -2.70
N LEU A 272 -24.10 17.56 -1.66
CA LEU A 272 -25.25 17.55 -0.76
C LEU A 272 -25.80 18.97 -0.65
N SER A 273 -27.13 19.09 -0.61
CA SER A 273 -27.84 20.36 -0.42
C SER A 273 -28.77 20.24 0.77
N ILE A 274 -28.73 21.23 1.67
CA ILE A 274 -29.49 21.28 2.92
C ILE A 274 -30.16 22.64 3.02
N LYS A 275 -31.44 22.66 3.30
CA LYS A 275 -32.16 23.90 3.58
C LYS A 275 -31.56 24.52 4.84
N TRP A 276 -31.22 25.81 4.76
CA TRP A 276 -30.67 26.55 5.88
C TRP A 276 -31.81 27.02 6.79
N GLU A 277 -31.69 26.74 8.09
CA GLU A 277 -32.71 27.00 9.07
C GLU A 277 -32.20 27.96 10.17
N LYS A 278 -33.12 28.68 10.83
CA LYS A 278 -32.81 29.65 11.87
C LYS A 278 -31.85 29.12 12.96
N PRO A 279 -32.01 27.90 13.53
CA PRO A 279 -31.11 27.43 14.56
C PRO A 279 -29.64 27.23 14.08
N MET A 280 -29.45 26.99 12.78
CA MET A 280 -28.07 26.90 12.20
C MET A 280 -27.45 28.30 12.14
N GLN A 281 -28.26 29.30 11.77
CA GLN A 281 -27.82 30.71 11.73
C GLN A 281 -27.46 31.22 13.11
N GLU A 282 -28.28 30.94 14.11
CA GLU A 282 -28.04 31.35 15.51
C GLU A 282 -26.73 30.80 16.06
N ILE A 283 -26.34 29.57 15.67
CA ILE A 283 -25.04 29.02 16.03
C ILE A 283 -23.92 29.76 15.31
N LEU A 284 -24.04 30.00 14.01
CA LEU A 284 -22.98 30.70 13.26
C LEU A 284 -22.78 32.14 13.73
N ASP A 285 -23.85 32.81 14.10
CA ASP A 285 -23.81 34.23 14.56
C ASP A 285 -22.99 34.34 15.87
N ARG A 286 -23.03 33.34 16.75
CA ARG A 286 -22.18 33.28 17.95
C ARG A 286 -20.71 33.25 17.63
N TYR A 287 -20.35 32.63 16.51
CA TYR A 287 -18.97 32.41 16.06
C TYR A 287 -18.61 33.27 14.83
N GLY A 288 -19.35 34.30 14.55
CA GLY A 288 -19.18 35.16 13.36
C GLY A 288 -17.84 35.89 13.26
N HIS A 289 -17.14 36.05 14.39
CA HIS A 289 -15.78 36.56 14.47
C HIS A 289 -14.72 35.50 14.13
N LEU A 290 -15.07 34.20 14.20
CA LEU A 290 -14.26 33.13 13.74
C LEU A 290 -14.54 32.96 12.24
N SER A 291 -13.55 33.22 11.39
CA SER A 291 -13.62 32.78 9.98
C SER A 291 -14.02 31.31 9.97
N LEU A 292 -14.96 30.87 9.13
CA LEU A 292 -15.29 29.44 8.99
C LEU A 292 -14.07 28.58 8.70
N ILE A 293 -12.99 29.19 8.20
CA ILE A 293 -11.67 28.55 7.99
C ILE A 293 -10.91 28.34 9.32
N HIS A 294 -11.18 29.12 10.38
CA HIS A 294 -10.53 29.02 11.70
C HIS A 294 -11.22 28.03 12.66
N ILE A 295 -12.37 27.47 12.31
CA ILE A 295 -13.01 26.37 13.07
C ILE A 295 -12.12 25.11 13.09
N SER A 296 -11.15 24.99 12.19
CA SER A 296 -10.24 23.84 12.10
C SER A 296 -9.01 23.88 13.01
N GLU A 297 -8.71 25.00 13.69
CA GLU A 297 -7.51 25.12 14.53
C GLU A 297 -7.59 24.54 15.96
N PRO A 298 -8.74 24.39 16.63
CA PRO A 298 -8.78 23.82 17.98
C PRO A 298 -8.30 22.37 18.07
N THR A 299 -8.31 21.62 16.98
CA THR A 299 -7.86 20.21 16.98
C THR A 299 -6.34 20.05 16.98
N ARG A 300 -5.57 21.11 16.72
CA ARG A 300 -4.10 21.08 16.72
C ARG A 300 -3.51 21.15 18.14
N HIS A 301 -4.26 21.71 19.10
CA HIS A 301 -3.82 21.82 20.51
C HIS A 301 -4.32 20.68 21.41
N ALA A 302 -5.25 19.85 20.98
CA ALA A 302 -5.75 18.70 21.74
C ALA A 302 -4.95 17.41 21.54
N GLN A 303 -3.85 17.43 20.77
CA GLN A 303 -2.96 16.27 20.59
C GLN A 303 -1.64 16.37 21.41
N ILE A 304 -1.54 17.35 22.32
CA ILE A 304 -0.40 17.45 23.23
C ILE A 304 -0.94 17.49 24.66
N SER A 305 -1.30 16.36 25.18
CA SER A 305 -1.35 16.05 26.63
C SER A 305 -1.36 14.53 26.77
#